data_d4cee330d2e0d8a412ba4f6fdac46228
#
_entry.id   d4cee330d2e0d8a412ba4f6fdac46228
#
_cell.length_a   1.000
_cell.length_b   1.000
_cell.length_c   1.000
_cell.angle_alpha   90.00
_cell.angle_beta   90.00
_cell.angle_gamma   90.00
#
_symmetry.space_group_name_H-M   'P 1'
#
loop_
_entity.id
_entity.type
_entity.pdbx_description
1 polymer ?
#
loop_
_entity_poly.entity_id
_entity_poly.type
_entity_poly.pdbx_seq_one_letter_code
_entity_poly.pdbx_strand_id
1 'polypeptide(L)'
;VFGREEWFAPPASGSNPPDAMVVCPCTVATLASIAGGLSQNLIERAADVVIKEGRKLVLVPRETPYSAIHLENMLKLARLGVCILPPNPGFYHHPQTVQDLVDFVVARILDQLGVPHSLMARWGEDRGQAG
;
A
#
# COMPACT_ATOMS: atom_id res chain seq x y z
N VAL A 1 6.13 -17.49 -5.19
CA VAL A 1 5.53 -17.26 -3.85
C VAL A 1 6.53 -17.64 -2.78
N PHE A 2 6.72 -16.77 -1.83
CA PHE A 2 7.68 -16.97 -0.74
C PHE A 2 6.95 -17.03 0.60
N GLY A 3 7.43 -17.91 1.51
CA GLY A 3 6.92 -17.94 2.88
C GLY A 3 7.45 -16.75 3.69
N ARG A 4 6.74 -16.42 4.78
CA ARG A 4 7.09 -15.25 5.62
C ARG A 4 8.46 -15.40 6.29
N GLU A 5 8.92 -16.63 6.44
CA GLU A 5 10.20 -16.91 7.11
C GLU A 5 11.34 -17.19 6.13
N GLU A 6 11.14 -16.98 4.83
CA GLU A 6 12.20 -17.17 3.83
C GLU A 6 13.08 -15.93 3.74
N TRP A 7 13.95 -15.76 4.74
CA TRP A 7 14.78 -14.57 4.91
C TRP A 7 15.78 -14.32 3.79
N PHE A 8 16.17 -15.38 3.06
CA PHE A 8 17.12 -15.27 1.95
C PHE A 8 16.45 -15.20 0.58
N ALA A 9 15.12 -15.16 0.55
CA ALA A 9 14.38 -14.97 -0.69
C ALA A 9 14.72 -13.59 -1.32
N PRO A 10 14.65 -13.44 -2.66
CA PRO A 10 15.01 -12.20 -3.32
C PRO A 10 14.39 -10.93 -2.72
N PRO A 11 13.09 -10.90 -2.30
CA PRO A 11 12.54 -9.69 -1.71
C PRO A 11 13.21 -9.23 -0.41
N ALA A 12 13.89 -10.16 0.30
CA ALA A 12 14.58 -9.84 1.54
C ALA A 12 16.03 -9.41 1.33
N SER A 13 16.50 -9.35 0.08
CA SER A 13 17.89 -9.04 -0.25
C SER A 13 18.02 -7.64 -0.85
N GLY A 14 18.94 -6.84 -0.30
CA GLY A 14 19.24 -5.52 -0.85
C GLY A 14 19.91 -5.56 -2.21
N SER A 15 20.47 -6.70 -2.64
CA SER A 15 21.09 -6.83 -3.96
C SER A 15 20.07 -7.11 -5.06
N ASN A 16 18.85 -7.47 -4.70
CA ASN A 16 17.77 -7.76 -5.67
C ASN A 16 16.41 -7.32 -5.10
N PRO A 17 16.25 -6.02 -4.79
CA PRO A 17 14.99 -5.54 -4.23
C PRO A 17 13.93 -5.47 -5.32
N PRO A 18 12.64 -5.59 -4.97
CA PRO A 18 11.57 -5.31 -5.92
C PRO A 18 11.55 -3.83 -6.30
N ASP A 19 11.00 -3.49 -7.47
CA ASP A 19 10.84 -2.10 -7.90
C ASP A 19 9.83 -1.36 -7.03
N ALA A 20 8.80 -2.06 -6.59
CA ALA A 20 7.75 -1.51 -5.73
C ALA A 20 7.14 -2.64 -4.91
N MET A 21 6.53 -2.28 -3.78
CA MET A 21 5.89 -3.24 -2.90
C MET A 21 4.62 -2.62 -2.33
N VAL A 22 3.58 -3.39 -2.23
CA VAL A 22 2.37 -2.99 -1.52
C VAL A 22 2.04 -4.02 -0.44
N VAL A 23 1.70 -3.54 0.74
CA VAL A 23 1.17 -4.37 1.83
C VAL A 23 -0.30 -4.04 1.98
N CYS A 24 -1.16 -4.94 1.54
CA CYS A 24 -2.60 -4.73 1.50
C CYS A 24 -3.35 -6.00 1.93
N PRO A 25 -4.08 -5.98 3.04
CA PRO A 25 -4.10 -4.92 4.02
C PRO A 25 -2.84 -4.91 4.89
N CYS A 26 -2.52 -3.76 5.46
CA CYS A 26 -1.43 -3.63 6.42
C CYS A 26 -2.03 -3.49 7.82
N THR A 27 -1.78 -4.45 8.68
CA THR A 27 -2.24 -4.35 10.07
C THR A 27 -1.43 -3.29 10.80
N VAL A 28 -2.01 -2.72 11.88
CA VAL A 28 -1.29 -1.73 12.69
C VAL A 28 -0.08 -2.34 13.37
N ALA A 29 -0.08 -3.65 13.63
CA ALA A 29 1.10 -4.35 14.16
C ALA A 29 2.23 -4.39 13.12
N THR A 30 1.92 -4.71 11.88
CA THR A 30 2.90 -4.70 10.79
C THR A 30 3.40 -3.26 10.54
N LEU A 31 2.50 -2.28 10.55
CA LEU A 31 2.87 -0.87 10.43
C LEU A 31 3.87 -0.47 11.52
N ALA A 32 3.60 -0.84 12.77
CA ALA A 32 4.47 -0.53 13.90
C ALA A 32 5.85 -1.20 13.74
N SER A 33 5.88 -2.46 13.32
CA SER A 33 7.14 -3.17 13.08
C SER A 33 7.97 -2.51 12.00
N ILE A 34 7.35 -2.13 10.89
CA ILE A 34 8.06 -1.46 9.78
C ILE A 34 8.57 -0.10 10.26
N ALA A 35 7.75 0.67 10.96
CA ALA A 35 8.15 1.98 11.50
C ALA A 35 9.29 1.87 12.51
N GLY A 36 9.33 0.78 13.28
CA GLY A 36 10.39 0.51 14.26
C GLY A 36 11.65 -0.12 13.67
N GLY A 37 11.64 -0.42 12.37
CA GLY A 37 12.79 -1.08 11.74
C GLY A 37 12.93 -2.54 12.11
N LEU A 38 11.86 -3.17 12.57
CA LEU A 38 11.87 -4.59 12.90
C LEU A 38 11.68 -5.44 11.65
N SER A 39 12.32 -6.58 11.63
CA SER A 39 12.29 -7.50 10.49
C SER A 39 12.03 -8.93 10.97
N GLN A 40 10.85 -9.15 11.52
CA GLN A 40 10.48 -10.39 12.21
C GLN A 40 9.97 -11.48 11.25
N ASN A 41 9.63 -11.11 10.02
CA ASN A 41 9.16 -12.05 9.00
C ASN A 41 9.53 -11.53 7.61
N LEU A 42 9.25 -12.31 6.58
CA LEU A 42 9.62 -11.94 5.20
C LEU A 42 8.96 -10.63 4.76
N ILE A 43 7.70 -10.40 5.12
CA ILE A 43 6.98 -9.17 4.74
C ILE A 43 7.70 -7.95 5.32
N GLU A 44 8.00 -7.98 6.62
CA GLU A 44 8.68 -6.87 7.31
C GLU A 44 10.10 -6.69 6.78
N ARG A 45 10.80 -7.78 6.51
CA ARG A 45 12.15 -7.72 5.96
C ARG A 45 12.13 -7.13 4.55
N ALA A 46 11.20 -7.55 3.71
CA ALA A 46 11.07 -7.01 2.35
C ALA A 46 10.76 -5.50 2.39
N ALA A 47 9.86 -5.07 3.28
CA ALA A 47 9.54 -3.65 3.45
C ALA A 47 10.77 -2.85 3.87
N ASP A 48 11.56 -3.38 4.81
CA ASP A 48 12.79 -2.76 5.27
C ASP A 48 13.77 -2.57 4.11
N VAL A 49 13.94 -3.59 3.29
CA VAL A 49 14.83 -3.53 2.11
C VAL A 49 14.33 -2.49 1.11
N VAL A 50 13.03 -2.47 0.83
CA VAL A 50 12.44 -1.51 -0.12
C VAL A 50 12.68 -0.08 0.34
N ILE A 51 12.48 0.20 1.64
CA ILE A 51 12.75 1.52 2.20
C ILE A 51 14.24 1.86 2.10
N LYS A 52 15.09 0.93 2.53
CA LYS A 52 16.54 1.14 2.57
C LYS A 52 17.10 1.42 1.17
N GLU A 53 16.58 0.74 0.16
CA GLU A 53 17.05 0.89 -1.22
C GLU A 53 16.32 2.00 -1.98
N GLY A 54 15.50 2.80 -1.29
CA GLY A 54 14.82 3.94 -1.92
C GLY A 54 13.75 3.55 -2.92
N ARG A 55 13.19 2.36 -2.79
CA ARG A 55 12.15 1.88 -3.69
C ARG A 55 10.76 2.26 -3.14
N LYS A 56 9.74 2.13 -3.98
CA LYS A 56 8.38 2.53 -3.61
C LYS A 56 7.74 1.50 -2.70
N LEU A 57 7.25 1.95 -1.55
CA LEU A 57 6.46 1.14 -0.64
C LEU A 57 5.11 1.79 -0.42
N VAL A 58 4.04 1.02 -0.59
CA VAL A 58 2.66 1.46 -0.33
C VAL A 58 2.11 0.58 0.79
N LEU A 59 1.62 1.21 1.85
CA LEU A 59 0.96 0.51 2.96
C LEU A 59 -0.50 0.89 2.97
N VAL A 60 -1.38 -0.11 2.99
CA VAL A 60 -2.82 0.08 2.99
C VAL A 60 -3.35 -0.31 4.37
N PRO A 61 -3.32 0.62 5.35
CA PRO A 61 -3.68 0.29 6.74
C PRO A 61 -5.18 0.05 6.87
N ARG A 62 -5.53 -0.87 7.76
CA ARG A 62 -6.90 -1.21 8.07
C ARG A 62 -7.08 -1.15 9.58
N GLU A 63 -7.66 -0.06 10.04
CA GLU A 63 -7.96 0.17 11.45
C GLU A 63 -8.93 1.33 11.59
N THR A 64 -9.78 1.29 12.59
CA THR A 64 -10.74 2.35 12.91
C THR A 64 -11.07 2.33 14.40
N PRO A 65 -10.90 3.45 15.14
CA PRO A 65 -10.18 4.67 14.76
C PRO A 65 -8.67 4.48 14.84
N TYR A 66 -7.90 5.46 14.38
CA TYR A 66 -6.46 5.46 14.58
C TYR A 66 -6.10 6.07 15.93
N SER A 67 -5.20 5.41 16.66
CA SER A 67 -4.62 5.99 17.87
C SER A 67 -3.49 6.97 17.52
N ALA A 68 -3.06 7.76 18.50
CA ALA A 68 -1.89 8.61 18.31
C ALA A 68 -0.66 7.80 17.92
N ILE A 69 -0.48 6.61 18.49
CA ILE A 69 0.65 5.74 18.15
C ILE A 69 0.60 5.33 16.66
N HIS A 70 -0.58 4.94 16.18
CA HIS A 70 -0.76 4.60 14.75
C HIS A 70 -0.38 5.78 13.86
N LEU A 71 -0.89 6.97 14.20
CA LEU A 71 -0.65 8.18 13.41
C LEU A 71 0.83 8.59 13.44
N GLU A 72 1.49 8.46 14.58
CA GLU A 72 2.92 8.75 14.68
C GLU A 72 3.76 7.81 13.81
N ASN A 73 3.42 6.52 13.81
CA ASN A 73 4.09 5.54 12.96
C ASN A 73 3.87 5.84 11.48
N MET A 74 2.65 6.23 11.10
CA MET A 74 2.34 6.62 9.73
C MET A 74 3.12 7.86 9.31
N LEU A 75 3.20 8.86 10.19
CA LEU A 75 3.95 10.09 9.92
C LEU A 75 5.43 9.79 9.73
N LYS A 76 5.99 8.97 10.61
CA LYS A 76 7.41 8.58 10.49
C LYS A 76 7.69 7.94 9.14
N LEU A 77 6.84 7.01 8.72
CA LEU A 77 7.02 6.33 7.43
C LEU A 77 6.77 7.26 6.24
N ALA A 78 5.77 8.12 6.33
CA ALA A 78 5.48 9.08 5.27
C ALA A 78 6.67 10.02 5.04
N ARG A 79 7.37 10.42 6.10
CA ARG A 79 8.57 11.24 6.00
C ARG A 79 9.73 10.52 5.30
N LEU A 80 9.71 9.19 5.30
CA LEU A 80 10.71 8.38 4.60
C LEU A 80 10.32 8.11 3.14
N GLY A 81 9.19 8.65 2.69
CA GLY A 81 8.72 8.46 1.32
C GLY A 81 7.77 7.28 1.14
N VAL A 82 7.35 6.62 2.22
CA VAL A 82 6.35 5.55 2.16
C VAL A 82 4.97 6.17 1.92
N CYS A 83 4.23 5.60 0.98
CA CYS A 83 2.86 6.01 0.72
C CYS A 83 1.92 5.32 1.70
N ILE A 84 1.25 6.09 2.54
CA ILE A 84 0.20 5.59 3.41
C ILE A 84 -1.12 5.81 2.69
N LEU A 85 -1.77 4.70 2.30
CA LEU A 85 -2.97 4.74 1.48
C LEU A 85 -4.10 4.02 2.20
N PRO A 86 -4.85 4.71 3.07
CA PRO A 86 -5.99 4.07 3.72
C PRO A 86 -7.03 3.67 2.67
N PRO A 87 -7.72 2.53 2.86
CA PRO A 87 -8.68 2.04 1.86
C PRO A 87 -10.01 2.79 1.97
N ASN A 88 -9.96 4.10 1.81
CA ASN A 88 -11.12 4.97 1.88
C ASN A 88 -11.63 5.20 0.46
N PRO A 89 -12.81 4.66 0.08
CA PRO A 89 -13.33 4.87 -1.26
C PRO A 89 -13.86 6.29 -1.43
N GLY A 90 -13.67 6.82 -2.63
CA GLY A 90 -14.32 8.07 -3.01
C GLY A 90 -15.74 7.81 -3.49
N PHE A 91 -16.62 8.77 -3.26
CA PHE A 91 -18.02 8.67 -3.68
C PHE A 91 -18.40 9.68 -4.76
N TYR A 92 -17.50 10.59 -5.09
CA TYR A 92 -17.77 11.65 -6.07
C TYR A 92 -17.91 11.11 -7.51
N HIS A 93 -17.51 9.87 -7.77
CA HIS A 93 -17.72 9.21 -9.06
C HIS A 93 -19.07 8.48 -9.14
N HIS A 94 -19.95 8.63 -8.15
CA HIS A 94 -21.25 8.00 -8.09
C HIS A 94 -21.17 6.47 -8.21
N PRO A 95 -20.43 5.80 -7.32
CA PRO A 95 -20.33 4.34 -7.38
C PRO A 95 -21.69 3.68 -7.19
N GLN A 96 -21.95 2.62 -7.96
CA GLN A 96 -23.23 1.93 -7.96
C GLN A 96 -23.14 0.59 -7.24
N THR A 97 -21.93 0.02 -7.09
CA THR A 97 -21.72 -1.31 -6.54
C THR A 97 -20.57 -1.28 -5.55
N VAL A 98 -20.50 -2.34 -4.73
CA VAL A 98 -19.34 -2.53 -3.86
C VAL A 98 -18.07 -2.68 -4.70
N GLN A 99 -18.17 -3.34 -5.87
CA GLN A 99 -17.03 -3.48 -6.76
C GLN A 99 -16.49 -2.12 -7.22
N ASP A 100 -17.36 -1.15 -7.45
CA ASP A 100 -16.94 0.21 -7.81
C ASP A 100 -16.11 0.84 -6.69
N LEU A 101 -16.48 0.61 -5.42
CA LEU A 101 -15.73 1.10 -4.27
C LEU A 101 -14.36 0.43 -4.18
N VAL A 102 -14.31 -0.88 -4.41
CA VAL A 102 -13.05 -1.65 -4.43
C VAL A 102 -12.16 -1.16 -5.57
N ASP A 103 -12.73 -0.98 -6.76
CA ASP A 103 -11.99 -0.52 -7.94
C ASP A 103 -11.36 0.85 -7.71
N PHE A 104 -12.04 1.75 -7.00
CA PHE A 104 -11.49 3.06 -6.67
C PHE A 104 -10.19 2.90 -5.85
N VAL A 105 -10.23 2.09 -4.79
CA VAL A 105 -9.05 1.88 -3.94
C VAL A 105 -7.93 1.19 -4.72
N VAL A 106 -8.27 0.14 -5.49
CA VAL A 106 -7.27 -0.58 -6.30
C VAL A 106 -6.64 0.35 -7.33
N ALA A 107 -7.43 1.19 -7.99
CA ALA A 107 -6.92 2.16 -8.95
C ALA A 107 -5.91 3.10 -8.30
N ARG A 108 -6.19 3.60 -7.08
CA ARG A 108 -5.26 4.48 -6.37
C ARG A 108 -3.97 3.76 -5.99
N ILE A 109 -4.06 2.48 -5.61
CA ILE A 109 -2.86 1.67 -5.33
C ILE A 109 -2.02 1.54 -6.59
N LEU A 110 -2.64 1.16 -7.70
CA LEU A 110 -1.94 0.98 -8.98
C LEU A 110 -1.30 2.29 -9.46
N ASP A 111 -2.00 3.42 -9.29
CA ASP A 111 -1.43 4.73 -9.62
C ASP A 111 -0.16 4.99 -8.82
N GLN A 112 -0.16 4.68 -7.54
CA GLN A 112 1.01 4.88 -6.68
C GLN A 112 2.16 3.95 -7.06
N LEU A 113 1.85 2.74 -7.52
CA LEU A 113 2.85 1.78 -7.97
C LEU A 113 3.35 2.05 -9.39
N GLY A 114 2.73 2.98 -10.10
CA GLY A 114 3.07 3.29 -11.48
C GLY A 114 2.63 2.23 -12.47
N VAL A 115 1.62 1.45 -12.12
CA VAL A 115 1.08 0.38 -12.99
C VAL A 115 -0.08 0.94 -13.80
N PRO A 116 -0.01 0.90 -15.14
CA PRO A 116 -1.12 1.35 -15.98
C PRO A 116 -2.39 0.52 -15.75
N HIS A 117 -3.54 1.17 -15.75
CA HIS A 117 -4.84 0.51 -15.60
C HIS A 117 -5.92 1.37 -16.25
N SER A 118 -7.11 0.79 -16.41
CA SER A 118 -8.28 1.45 -16.98
C SER A 118 -9.50 1.44 -16.05
N LEU A 119 -9.30 1.17 -14.75
CA LEU A 119 -10.42 1.05 -13.81
C LEU A 119 -11.23 2.34 -13.72
N MET A 120 -10.56 3.48 -13.55
CA MET A 120 -11.22 4.77 -13.45
C MET A 120 -11.70 5.28 -14.81
N ALA A 121 -11.03 4.90 -15.89
CA ALA A 121 -11.43 5.25 -17.24
C ALA A 121 -12.79 4.64 -17.59
N ARG A 122 -13.05 3.39 -17.15
CA ARG A 122 -14.35 2.74 -17.34
C ARG A 122 -15.47 3.56 -16.66
N TRP A 123 -15.21 4.06 -15.46
CA TRP A 123 -16.17 4.93 -14.77
C TRP A 123 -16.37 6.23 -15.54
N GLY A 124 -15.29 6.82 -16.04
CA GLY A 124 -15.35 8.03 -16.84
C GLY A 124 -16.12 7.86 -18.12
N GLU A 125 -15.92 6.75 -18.81
CA GLU A 125 -16.67 6.43 -20.03
C GLU A 125 -18.16 6.29 -19.77
N ASP A 126 -18.54 5.66 -18.66
CA ASP A 126 -19.94 5.42 -18.30
C ASP A 126 -20.63 6.66 -17.77
N ARG A 127 -19.92 7.59 -17.18
CA ARG A 127 -20.50 8.71 -16.43
C ARG A 127 -19.98 10.08 -16.84
N GLY A 128 -18.78 10.16 -17.35
CA GLY A 128 -18.20 11.42 -17.80
C GLY A 128 -19.00 12.08 -18.90
N GLN A 129 -19.64 11.30 -19.72
CA GLN A 129 -20.49 11.80 -20.79
C GLN A 129 -21.87 12.23 -20.30
N ALA A 130 -22.28 11.76 -19.13
CA ALA A 130 -23.55 12.15 -18.50
C ALA A 130 -23.37 13.34 -17.56
N GLY A 131 -22.17 13.61 -17.17
CA GLY A 131 -21.80 14.70 -16.31
C GLY A 131 -21.07 15.78 -17.08
#